data_5d6b7346e4362f607a2c68bcdd738ecf
#
_entry.id   5d6b7346e4362f607a2c68bcdd738ecf
#
_cell.length_a   1.000
_cell.length_b   1.000
_cell.length_c   1.000
_cell.angle_alpha   90.00
_cell.angle_beta   90.00
_cell.angle_gamma   90.00
#
_symmetry.space_group_name_H-M   'P 1'
#
loop_
_entity.id
_entity.type
_entity.pdbx_description
1 polymer ?
#
loop_
_entity_poly.entity_id
_entity_poly.type
_entity_poly.pdbx_seq_one_letter_code
_entity_poly.pdbx_strand_id
1 'polypeptide(L)'
;MTNEQMERHLASAVEKTAPDDVNGVLSRCEERKGTVIPMTTKKTTKRRWTSLIAACLAVMLLGGGLFYQQVNAVASVVSLDVNPSIELKVNRSEKVLVCTPLNEDAKAILADMGSGADLKGAKLDVAVNAIVGSLVRNGYLDSISSAIMISV
;
A
#
# COMPACT_ATOMS: atom_id res chain seq x y z
N MET A 1 40.27 -73.97 -48.07
CA MET A 1 39.64 -73.60 -46.81
C MET A 1 38.13 -73.75 -47.00
N THR A 2 37.55 -74.69 -46.34
CA THR A 2 36.08 -74.91 -46.40
C THR A 2 35.36 -73.88 -45.50
N ASN A 3 34.15 -73.53 -45.85
CA ASN A 3 33.35 -72.60 -45.07
C ASN A 3 33.32 -72.98 -43.60
N GLU A 4 33.19 -74.23 -43.26
CA GLU A 4 33.20 -74.71 -41.86
C GLU A 4 34.54 -74.48 -41.13
N GLN A 5 35.67 -74.42 -41.82
CA GLN A 5 36.92 -74.02 -41.16
C GLN A 5 36.99 -72.52 -40.87
N MET A 6 36.40 -71.75 -41.74
CA MET A 6 36.35 -70.29 -41.57
C MET A 6 35.39 -69.90 -40.40
N GLU A 7 34.25 -70.56 -40.28
CA GLU A 7 33.33 -70.40 -39.19
C GLU A 7 33.97 -70.77 -37.85
N ARG A 8 34.68 -71.89 -37.78
CA ARG A 8 35.39 -72.31 -36.56
C ARG A 8 36.53 -71.32 -36.17
N HIS A 9 37.25 -70.80 -37.16
CA HIS A 9 38.24 -69.78 -36.89
C HIS A 9 37.63 -68.44 -36.43
N LEU A 10 36.54 -68.07 -37.02
CA LEU A 10 35.80 -66.86 -36.59
C LEU A 10 35.21 -67.02 -35.21
N ALA A 11 34.58 -68.16 -34.90
CA ALA A 11 34.04 -68.43 -33.58
C ALA A 11 35.12 -68.40 -32.48
N SER A 12 36.27 -69.05 -32.75
CA SER A 12 37.41 -69.03 -31.80
C SER A 12 38.09 -67.67 -31.68
N ALA A 13 38.02 -66.82 -32.70
CA ALA A 13 38.52 -65.42 -32.62
C ALA A 13 37.59 -64.53 -31.84
N VAL A 14 36.32 -64.73 -32.03
CA VAL A 14 35.27 -63.97 -31.26
C VAL A 14 35.32 -64.37 -29.79
N GLU A 15 35.45 -65.68 -29.51
CA GLU A 15 35.53 -66.20 -28.12
C GLU A 15 36.80 -65.71 -27.40
N LYS A 16 37.91 -65.55 -28.11
CA LYS A 16 39.14 -64.94 -27.57
C LYS A 16 39.06 -63.42 -27.37
N THR A 17 38.20 -62.76 -28.10
CA THR A 17 38.11 -61.31 -28.09
C THR A 17 36.91 -60.83 -27.22
N ALA A 18 35.93 -61.72 -27.01
CA ALA A 18 34.81 -61.40 -26.09
C ALA A 18 35.35 -61.51 -24.66
N PRO A 19 35.24 -60.49 -23.85
CA PRO A 19 35.60 -60.58 -22.43
C PRO A 19 34.68 -61.60 -21.78
N ASP A 20 35.26 -62.69 -21.29
CA ASP A 20 34.58 -63.79 -20.60
C ASP A 20 34.00 -63.35 -19.24
N ASP A 21 34.08 -62.08 -18.94
CA ASP A 21 33.73 -61.49 -17.64
C ASP A 21 32.51 -60.62 -17.71
N VAL A 22 31.35 -61.23 -18.10
CA VAL A 22 30.03 -60.59 -17.97
C VAL A 22 29.78 -60.14 -16.53
N ASN A 23 30.25 -60.93 -15.56
CA ASN A 23 30.14 -60.61 -14.15
C ASN A 23 31.03 -59.43 -13.76
N GLY A 24 32.24 -59.31 -14.36
CA GLY A 24 33.11 -58.14 -14.16
C GLY A 24 32.55 -56.87 -14.79
N VAL A 25 31.86 -56.99 -15.92
CA VAL A 25 31.15 -55.83 -16.51
C VAL A 25 29.94 -55.45 -15.66
N LEU A 26 29.17 -56.43 -15.19
CA LEU A 26 28.04 -56.18 -14.29
C LEU A 26 28.45 -55.58 -12.95
N SER A 27 29.55 -56.07 -12.34
CA SER A 27 30.07 -55.49 -11.10
C SER A 27 30.56 -54.06 -11.29
N ARG A 28 31.20 -53.75 -12.41
CA ARG A 28 31.56 -52.34 -12.75
C ARG A 28 30.36 -51.47 -13.04
N CYS A 29 29.26 -52.02 -13.54
CA CYS A 29 28.02 -51.31 -13.70
C CYS A 29 27.34 -51.06 -12.35
N GLU A 30 27.46 -52.00 -11.41
CA GLU A 30 26.94 -51.79 -10.03
C GLU A 30 27.76 -50.78 -9.24
N GLU A 31 29.08 -50.83 -9.39
CA GLU A 31 29.98 -49.82 -8.78
C GLU A 31 29.78 -48.41 -9.36
N ARG A 32 29.35 -48.36 -10.63
CA ARG A 32 28.94 -47.13 -11.30
C ARG A 32 27.44 -46.78 -11.14
N LYS A 33 26.72 -47.43 -10.26
CA LYS A 33 25.47 -46.84 -9.74
C LYS A 33 25.84 -45.55 -9.09
N GLY A 34 25.96 -44.51 -9.94
CA GLY A 34 26.33 -43.17 -9.54
C GLY A 34 25.52 -42.75 -8.35
N THR A 35 26.18 -42.19 -7.37
CA THR A 35 25.56 -41.44 -6.30
C THR A 35 24.38 -40.63 -6.91
N VAL A 36 23.15 -41.04 -6.63
CA VAL A 36 21.97 -40.27 -7.02
C VAL A 36 22.13 -38.92 -6.33
N ILE A 37 22.69 -37.97 -7.08
CA ILE A 37 22.76 -36.60 -6.61
C ILE A 37 21.27 -36.17 -6.53
N PRO A 38 20.69 -36.04 -5.33
CA PRO A 38 19.35 -35.52 -5.23
C PRO A 38 19.43 -34.14 -5.88
N MET A 39 18.74 -33.92 -6.99
CA MET A 39 18.50 -32.59 -7.51
C MET A 39 17.65 -31.89 -6.46
N THR A 40 18.32 -31.29 -5.49
CA THR A 40 17.70 -30.29 -4.61
C THR A 40 17.29 -29.19 -5.54
N THR A 41 16.04 -29.25 -5.97
CA THR A 41 15.38 -28.09 -6.57
C THR A 41 15.53 -26.97 -5.54
N LYS A 42 16.46 -26.05 -5.80
CA LYS A 42 16.55 -24.80 -5.03
C LYS A 42 15.15 -24.24 -5.03
N LYS A 43 14.41 -24.43 -3.92
CA LYS A 43 13.13 -23.75 -3.70
C LYS A 43 13.42 -22.28 -3.89
N THR A 44 12.98 -21.80 -5.03
CA THR A 44 13.25 -20.46 -5.50
C THR A 44 12.86 -19.44 -4.42
N THR A 45 13.71 -18.51 -4.19
CA THR A 45 13.60 -17.31 -3.34
C THR A 45 12.31 -16.48 -3.56
N LYS A 46 11.44 -16.89 -4.48
CA LYS A 46 10.13 -16.25 -4.75
C LYS A 46 9.28 -16.09 -3.49
N ARG A 47 9.31 -17.06 -2.56
CA ARG A 47 8.55 -16.98 -1.30
C ARG A 47 9.07 -15.89 -0.36
N ARG A 48 10.37 -15.57 -0.40
CA ARG A 48 10.95 -14.50 0.41
C ARG A 48 10.58 -13.11 -0.14
N TRP A 49 10.50 -12.99 -1.45
CA TRP A 49 10.09 -11.74 -2.10
C TRP A 49 8.61 -11.45 -1.90
N THR A 50 7.75 -12.46 -1.95
CA THR A 50 6.32 -12.29 -1.67
C THR A 50 6.06 -11.86 -0.22
N SER A 51 6.83 -12.39 0.75
CA SER A 51 6.71 -11.95 2.15
C SER A 51 7.21 -10.52 2.37
N LEU A 52 8.25 -10.09 1.66
CA LEU A 52 8.73 -8.70 1.70
C LEU A 52 7.70 -7.73 1.12
N ILE A 53 7.10 -8.06 -0.02
CA ILE A 53 6.03 -7.26 -0.63
C ILE A 53 4.82 -7.17 0.32
N ALA A 54 4.40 -8.28 0.92
CA ALA A 54 3.31 -8.29 1.88
C ALA A 54 3.62 -7.43 3.12
N ALA A 55 4.85 -7.49 3.64
CA ALA A 55 5.28 -6.66 4.76
C ALA A 55 5.28 -5.16 4.40
N CYS A 56 5.77 -4.78 3.21
CA CYS A 56 5.74 -3.41 2.74
C CYS A 56 4.31 -2.89 2.59
N LEU A 57 3.40 -3.69 2.03
CA LEU A 57 1.98 -3.35 1.92
C LEU A 57 1.33 -3.18 3.29
N ALA A 58 1.62 -4.07 4.25
CA ALA A 58 1.12 -3.96 5.62
C ALA A 58 1.60 -2.67 6.29
N VAL A 59 2.88 -2.32 6.16
CA VAL A 59 3.44 -1.08 6.70
C VAL A 59 2.82 0.15 6.03
N MET A 60 2.59 0.13 4.71
CA MET A 60 1.91 1.23 4.01
C MET A 60 0.46 1.40 4.46
N LEU A 61 -0.29 0.30 4.63
CA LEU A 61 -1.68 0.36 5.06
C LEU A 61 -1.81 0.83 6.53
N LEU A 62 -0.99 0.27 7.42
CA LEU A 62 -1.01 0.66 8.84
C LEU A 62 -0.45 2.07 9.04
N GLY A 63 0.70 2.38 8.45
CA GLY A 63 1.33 3.70 8.53
C GLY A 63 0.50 4.78 7.86
N GLY A 64 -0.02 4.52 6.66
CA GLY A 64 -0.88 5.44 5.92
C GLY A 64 -2.21 5.71 6.63
N GLY A 65 -2.82 4.67 7.22
CA GLY A 65 -4.05 4.80 7.98
C GLY A 65 -3.88 5.65 9.25
N LEU A 66 -2.83 5.40 10.02
CA LEU A 66 -2.52 6.19 11.22
C LEU A 66 -2.17 7.65 10.86
N PHE A 67 -1.39 7.85 9.79
CA PHE A 67 -1.06 9.19 9.32
C PHE A 67 -2.29 9.96 8.85
N TYR A 68 -3.19 9.30 8.09
CA TYR A 68 -4.45 9.90 7.65
C TYR A 68 -5.33 10.31 8.83
N GLN A 69 -5.43 9.47 9.86
CA GLN A 69 -6.19 9.77 11.06
C GLN A 69 -5.60 10.98 11.83
N GLN A 70 -4.28 11.07 11.91
CA GLN A 70 -3.60 12.15 12.62
C GLN A 70 -3.71 13.50 11.88
N VAL A 71 -3.67 13.48 10.54
CA VAL A 71 -3.84 14.71 9.73
C VAL A 71 -5.26 15.25 9.79
N ASN A 72 -6.27 14.37 9.93
CA ASN A 72 -7.68 14.74 10.01
C ASN A 72 -8.19 14.88 11.46
N ALA A 73 -7.34 14.74 12.46
CA ALA A 73 -7.71 15.00 13.83
C ALA A 73 -7.94 16.51 14.06
N VAL A 74 -8.98 16.83 14.82
CA VAL A 74 -9.24 18.22 15.27
C VAL A 74 -8.07 18.67 16.13
N ALA A 75 -7.41 19.74 15.73
CA ALA A 75 -6.27 20.32 16.43
C ALA A 75 -6.65 21.57 17.22
N SER A 76 -7.57 22.38 16.69
CA SER A 76 -8.12 23.56 17.35
C SER A 76 -9.56 23.82 16.94
N VAL A 77 -10.22 24.58 17.77
CA VAL A 77 -11.58 25.03 17.55
C VAL A 77 -11.54 26.56 17.54
N VAL A 78 -12.02 27.14 16.45
CA VAL A 78 -12.11 28.59 16.29
C VAL A 78 -13.57 28.99 16.36
N SER A 79 -13.93 29.83 17.32
CA SER A 79 -15.28 30.36 17.45
C SER A 79 -15.32 31.80 16.98
N LEU A 80 -16.22 32.08 16.07
CA LEU A 80 -16.61 33.45 15.68
C LEU A 80 -17.83 33.83 16.50
N ASP A 81 -17.56 34.58 17.56
CA ASP A 81 -18.62 35.00 18.51
C ASP A 81 -19.13 36.41 18.15
N VAL A 82 -19.93 36.41 17.13
CA VAL A 82 -20.76 37.55 16.72
C VAL A 82 -22.18 37.03 16.63
N ASN A 83 -23.14 37.91 16.46
CA ASN A 83 -24.47 37.47 16.04
C ASN A 83 -24.59 37.60 14.52
N PRO A 84 -24.44 36.52 13.74
CA PRO A 84 -24.52 35.07 14.06
C PRO A 84 -23.20 34.44 14.55
N SER A 85 -23.31 33.40 15.41
CA SER A 85 -22.15 32.68 15.98
C SER A 85 -21.87 31.38 15.25
N ILE A 86 -20.62 31.17 14.82
CA ILE A 86 -20.16 30.02 14.04
C ILE A 86 -18.90 29.40 14.65
N GLU A 87 -18.89 28.11 14.81
CA GLU A 87 -17.73 27.32 15.26
C GLU A 87 -17.06 26.58 14.10
N LEU A 88 -15.76 26.74 13.96
CA LEU A 88 -14.92 26.04 12.98
C LEU A 88 -13.97 25.09 13.70
N LYS A 89 -14.02 23.80 13.39
CA LYS A 89 -13.04 22.82 13.83
C LYS A 89 -12.01 22.64 12.75
N VAL A 90 -10.74 22.86 13.09
CA VAL A 90 -9.62 22.80 12.14
C VAL A 90 -8.60 21.73 12.53
N ASN A 91 -7.89 21.21 11.55
CA ASN A 91 -6.79 20.29 11.77
C ASN A 91 -5.46 21.04 11.95
N ARG A 92 -4.37 20.27 12.18
CA ARG A 92 -3.01 20.83 12.34
C ARG A 92 -2.49 21.60 11.11
N SER A 93 -3.10 21.39 9.95
CA SER A 93 -2.74 22.09 8.71
C SER A 93 -3.65 23.30 8.45
N GLU A 94 -4.36 23.76 9.49
CA GLU A 94 -5.29 24.89 9.45
C GLU A 94 -6.41 24.70 8.41
N LYS A 95 -6.80 23.46 8.13
CA LYS A 95 -7.92 23.15 7.25
C LYS A 95 -9.18 22.91 8.04
N VAL A 96 -10.27 23.49 7.61
CA VAL A 96 -11.59 23.32 8.20
C VAL A 96 -12.05 21.87 8.03
N LEU A 97 -12.35 21.21 9.13
CA LEU A 97 -12.92 19.88 9.16
C LEU A 97 -14.44 19.91 9.27
N VAL A 98 -14.93 20.78 10.16
CA VAL A 98 -16.35 20.93 10.43
C VAL A 98 -16.67 22.42 10.67
N CYS A 99 -17.78 22.85 10.12
CA CYS A 99 -18.35 24.16 10.38
C CYS A 99 -19.73 23.95 11.07
N THR A 100 -19.88 24.48 12.25
CA THR A 100 -21.11 24.31 13.08
C THR A 100 -21.75 25.64 13.37
N PRO A 101 -23.02 25.86 12.98
CA PRO A 101 -23.75 27.03 13.38
C PRO A 101 -24.17 26.88 14.85
N LEU A 102 -23.98 27.91 15.67
CA LEU A 102 -24.35 27.91 17.09
C LEU A 102 -25.73 28.54 17.34
N ASN A 103 -26.24 29.35 16.41
CA ASN A 103 -27.55 29.97 16.50
C ASN A 103 -28.32 29.90 15.16
N GLU A 104 -29.59 30.33 15.15
CA GLU A 104 -30.45 30.25 13.96
C GLU A 104 -29.96 31.18 12.84
N ASP A 105 -29.46 32.36 13.17
CA ASP A 105 -28.89 33.29 12.19
C ASP A 105 -27.67 32.71 11.51
N ALA A 106 -26.81 31.98 12.26
CA ALA A 106 -25.66 31.26 11.70
C ALA A 106 -26.09 30.13 10.75
N LYS A 107 -27.23 29.47 11.04
CA LYS A 107 -27.76 28.47 10.10
C LYS A 107 -28.20 29.10 8.79
N ALA A 108 -28.86 30.27 8.85
CA ALA A 108 -29.27 31.01 7.66
C ALA A 108 -28.06 31.42 6.81
N ILE A 109 -26.98 31.93 7.43
CA ILE A 109 -25.76 32.34 6.78
C ILE A 109 -25.07 31.13 6.12
N LEU A 110 -24.92 30.01 6.86
CA LEU A 110 -24.30 28.82 6.31
C LEU A 110 -25.15 28.17 5.22
N ALA A 111 -26.46 28.25 5.28
CA ALA A 111 -27.36 27.77 4.23
C ALA A 111 -27.13 28.53 2.90
N ASP A 112 -26.93 29.85 2.98
CA ASP A 112 -26.57 30.70 1.84
C ASP A 112 -25.20 30.38 1.27
N MET A 113 -24.32 29.79 2.06
CA MET A 113 -22.96 29.34 1.70
C MET A 113 -22.86 27.82 1.47
N GLY A 114 -23.90 27.16 0.93
CA GLY A 114 -23.86 25.71 0.67
C GLY A 114 -23.84 24.87 1.94
N SER A 115 -24.49 25.30 3.01
CA SER A 115 -24.56 24.63 4.32
C SER A 115 -23.20 24.43 5.01
N GLY A 116 -22.18 25.22 4.64
CA GLY A 116 -20.84 25.13 5.16
C GLY A 116 -20.03 23.96 4.54
N ALA A 117 -20.62 23.21 3.61
CA ALA A 117 -19.92 22.12 2.92
C ALA A 117 -18.77 22.65 2.07
N ASP A 118 -18.94 23.79 1.44
CA ASP A 118 -17.93 24.44 0.60
C ASP A 118 -16.72 24.95 1.41
N LEU A 119 -16.90 25.14 2.72
CA LEU A 119 -15.82 25.53 3.63
C LEU A 119 -14.99 24.34 4.09
N LYS A 120 -15.49 23.12 3.97
CA LYS A 120 -14.78 21.92 4.40
C LYS A 120 -13.53 21.69 3.52
N GLY A 121 -12.38 21.57 4.16
CA GLY A 121 -11.09 21.40 3.49
C GLY A 121 -10.43 22.71 3.06
N ALA A 122 -11.15 23.84 3.12
CA ALA A 122 -10.57 25.16 2.92
C ALA A 122 -9.59 25.51 4.04
N LYS A 123 -8.65 26.42 3.78
CA LYS A 123 -7.82 26.99 4.83
C LYS A 123 -8.66 27.88 5.75
N LEU A 124 -8.26 27.98 7.02
CA LEU A 124 -8.97 28.74 8.02
C LEU A 124 -9.15 30.23 7.62
N ASP A 125 -8.09 30.84 7.11
CA ASP A 125 -8.12 32.23 6.64
C ASP A 125 -9.16 32.46 5.53
N VAL A 126 -9.21 31.55 4.57
CA VAL A 126 -10.19 31.58 3.45
C VAL A 126 -11.60 31.38 3.99
N ALA A 127 -11.80 30.44 4.91
CA ALA A 127 -13.11 30.16 5.49
C ALA A 127 -13.62 31.36 6.32
N VAL A 128 -12.76 31.95 7.14
CA VAL A 128 -13.12 33.14 7.95
C VAL A 128 -13.46 34.32 7.02
N ASN A 129 -12.64 34.58 6.00
CA ASN A 129 -12.94 35.66 5.05
C ASN A 129 -14.28 35.45 4.30
N ALA A 130 -14.56 34.20 3.91
CA ALA A 130 -15.83 33.86 3.26
C ALA A 130 -17.02 34.08 4.18
N ILE A 131 -16.92 33.66 5.45
CA ILE A 131 -17.95 33.87 6.45
C ILE A 131 -18.15 35.38 6.70
N VAL A 132 -17.08 36.13 6.94
CA VAL A 132 -17.15 37.59 7.15
C VAL A 132 -17.79 38.29 5.94
N GLY A 133 -17.38 37.91 4.73
CA GLY A 133 -18.00 38.42 3.49
C GLY A 133 -19.51 38.13 3.41
N SER A 134 -19.93 36.94 3.82
CA SER A 134 -21.36 36.59 3.90
C SER A 134 -22.09 37.38 4.98
N LEU A 135 -21.49 37.59 6.13
CA LEU A 135 -22.05 38.41 7.22
C LEU A 135 -22.26 39.84 6.78
N VAL A 136 -21.30 40.44 6.07
CA VAL A 136 -21.43 41.81 5.51
C VAL A 136 -22.53 41.84 4.43
N ARG A 137 -22.57 40.88 3.53
CA ARG A 137 -23.57 40.80 2.47
C ARG A 137 -25.00 40.69 3.02
N ASN A 138 -25.18 39.99 4.11
CA ASN A 138 -26.49 39.78 4.74
C ASN A 138 -26.81 40.83 5.81
N GLY A 139 -25.99 41.88 5.96
CA GLY A 139 -26.28 43.02 6.85
C GLY A 139 -26.06 42.76 8.33
N TYR A 140 -25.38 41.65 8.69
CA TYR A 140 -25.03 41.36 10.09
C TYR A 140 -23.79 42.13 10.56
N LEU A 141 -22.98 42.68 9.66
CA LEU A 141 -21.85 43.53 9.95
C LEU A 141 -22.01 44.85 9.21
N ASP A 142 -22.27 45.90 9.92
CA ASP A 142 -22.13 47.27 9.40
C ASP A 142 -20.64 47.61 9.34
N SER A 143 -20.23 48.26 8.24
CA SER A 143 -18.83 48.47 7.84
C SER A 143 -17.97 49.30 8.82
N ILE A 144 -18.53 49.78 9.91
CA ILE A 144 -17.87 50.75 10.81
C ILE A 144 -17.93 50.36 12.31
N SER A 145 -18.81 49.45 12.73
CA SER A 145 -19.10 49.30 14.17
C SER A 145 -18.97 47.91 14.75
N SER A 146 -18.60 46.88 13.97
CA SER A 146 -18.65 45.52 14.47
C SER A 146 -17.25 45.04 14.84
N ALA A 147 -17.00 44.87 16.14
CA ALA A 147 -15.82 44.13 16.62
C ALA A 147 -16.10 42.63 16.49
N ILE A 148 -15.27 41.94 15.69
CA ILE A 148 -15.32 40.50 15.61
C ILE A 148 -14.31 39.94 16.60
N MET A 149 -14.81 39.18 17.59
CA MET A 149 -13.95 38.46 18.51
C MET A 149 -13.63 37.06 17.92
N ILE A 150 -12.39 36.79 17.61
CA ILE A 150 -11.90 35.48 17.21
C ILE A 150 -11.14 34.91 18.39
N SER A 151 -11.62 33.79 18.94
CA SER A 151 -10.92 32.99 19.95
C SER A 151 -10.41 31.69 19.36
N VAL A 152 -9.17 31.38 19.63
CA VAL A 152 -8.48 30.17 19.14
C VAL A 152 -8.07 29.29 20.31
#